data_bd50cdd9243b66d8191ff58aeb98afcc
#
_entry.id   bd50cdd9243b66d8191ff58aeb98afcc
#
_cell.length_a   1.000
_cell.length_b   1.000
_cell.length_c   1.000
_cell.angle_alpha   90.00
_cell.angle_beta   90.00
_cell.angle_gamma   90.00
#
_symmetry.space_group_name_H-M   'P 1'
#
loop_
_entity.id
_entity.type
_entity.pdbx_description
1 polymer ?
#
loop_
_entity_poly.entity_id
_entity_poly.type
_entity_poly.pdbx_seq_one_letter_code
_entity_poly.pdbx_strand_id
1 'polypeptide(L)'
;MELKIRDRDYVSDGAGGLVRVSGWEEMLQRVLYKLSVRRGSFVLAPDLGSELHLLWREKGESRATAAKQYAAEALVGETGLTVSDVTLEQRGDLLTLRLALLYEGETREVSVTIGGE
;
A
#
# COMPACT_ATOMS: atom_id res chain seq x y z
N MET A 1 3.63 8.79 -8.76
CA MET A 1 3.61 9.56 -7.56
C MET A 1 5.01 9.69 -7.02
N GLU A 2 5.26 10.82 -6.60
CA GLU A 2 6.57 11.05 -6.18
C GLU A 2 6.65 10.95 -4.68
N LEU A 3 7.44 10.06 -4.24
CA LEU A 3 7.59 9.90 -2.82
C LEU A 3 8.50 10.97 -2.29
N LYS A 4 8.01 11.70 -1.35
CA LYS A 4 8.80 12.72 -0.76
C LYS A 4 9.82 12.09 0.17
N ILE A 5 11.05 12.24 -0.19
CA ILE A 5 12.11 11.70 0.62
C ILE A 5 12.34 12.65 1.77
N ARG A 6 12.21 12.14 2.96
CA ARG A 6 12.44 12.94 4.13
C ARG A 6 13.89 12.95 4.47
N ASP A 7 14.29 13.94 5.17
CA ASP A 7 15.67 14.06 5.58
C ASP A 7 16.12 12.87 6.37
N ARG A 8 15.25 12.28 7.10
CA ARG A 8 15.63 11.19 7.95
C ARG A 8 15.97 9.94 7.18
N ASP A 9 15.53 9.84 5.96
CA ASP A 9 15.85 8.69 5.15
C ASP A 9 17.08 8.91 4.33
N TYR A 10 17.47 10.15 4.18
CA TYR A 10 18.70 10.50 3.50
C TYR A 10 19.61 11.07 4.54
N VAL A 11 20.63 10.36 4.86
CA VAL A 11 21.52 10.76 5.90
C VAL A 11 22.91 10.90 5.31
N SER A 12 23.52 12.01 5.62
CA SER A 12 24.91 12.16 5.24
C SER A 12 25.71 11.15 6.05
N ASP A 13 26.59 10.42 5.38
CA ASP A 13 27.34 9.41 6.06
C ASP A 13 28.60 9.95 6.72
N GLY A 14 28.70 11.25 6.79
CA GLY A 14 29.84 11.84 7.44
C GLY A 14 31.06 11.96 6.56
N ALA A 15 31.07 11.24 5.48
CA ALA A 15 32.15 11.32 4.54
C ALA A 15 31.75 12.12 3.32
N GLY A 16 30.61 12.78 3.40
CA GLY A 16 30.17 13.62 2.30
C GLY A 16 29.25 12.92 1.35
N GLY A 17 29.03 11.64 1.50
CA GLY A 17 28.09 10.93 0.67
C GLY A 17 26.75 10.85 1.32
N LEU A 18 25.77 10.47 0.57
CA LEU A 18 24.43 10.27 1.07
C LEU A 18 24.17 8.79 1.24
N VAL A 19 23.56 8.46 2.36
CA VAL A 19 23.05 7.13 2.54
C VAL A 19 21.81 7.02 1.67
N ARG A 20 21.66 5.91 1.01
CA ARG A 20 20.51 5.78 0.15
C ARG A 20 19.23 5.72 0.97
N VAL A 21 18.11 5.88 0.27
CA VAL A 21 16.81 5.87 0.88
C VAL A 21 16.62 4.58 1.65
N SER A 22 15.95 4.65 2.79
CA SER A 22 15.72 3.48 3.61
C SER A 22 14.88 2.47 2.83
N GLY A 23 14.99 1.22 3.23
CA GLY A 23 14.22 0.18 2.59
C GLY A 23 12.73 0.42 2.69
N TRP A 24 12.29 0.99 3.81
CA TRP A 24 10.87 1.25 3.98
C TRP A 24 10.36 2.29 2.98
N GLU A 25 11.15 3.32 2.71
CA GLU A 25 10.69 4.33 1.77
C GLU A 25 10.49 3.73 0.38
N GLU A 26 11.39 2.87 -0.03
CA GLU A 26 11.23 2.22 -1.31
C GLU A 26 10.06 1.26 -1.30
N MET A 27 9.92 0.52 -0.21
CA MET A 27 8.80 -0.40 -0.08
C MET A 27 7.49 0.37 -0.10
N LEU A 28 7.43 1.50 0.57
CA LEU A 28 6.22 2.30 0.63
C LEU A 28 5.78 2.74 -0.77
N GLN A 29 6.72 3.13 -1.60
CA GLN A 29 6.36 3.51 -2.96
C GLN A 29 5.72 2.35 -3.69
N ARG A 30 6.29 1.17 -3.57
CA ARG A 30 5.74 0.01 -4.25
C ARG A 30 4.38 -0.38 -3.68
N VAL A 31 4.24 -0.29 -2.37
CA VAL A 31 2.98 -0.62 -1.73
C VAL A 31 1.87 0.31 -2.21
N LEU A 32 2.13 1.61 -2.17
CA LEU A 32 1.13 2.57 -2.59
C LEU A 32 0.76 2.40 -4.05
N TYR A 33 1.76 2.13 -4.88
CA TYR A 33 1.49 1.94 -6.28
C TYR A 33 0.63 0.70 -6.52
N LYS A 34 1.00 -0.41 -5.88
CA LYS A 34 0.27 -1.66 -6.10
C LYS A 34 -1.15 -1.60 -5.55
N LEU A 35 -1.35 -0.87 -4.46
CA LEU A 35 -2.68 -0.76 -3.90
C LEU A 35 -3.55 0.20 -4.69
N SER A 36 -2.96 1.22 -5.29
CA SER A 36 -3.72 2.26 -5.98
C SER A 36 -4.06 1.91 -7.41
N VAL A 37 -3.23 1.12 -8.05
CA VAL A 37 -3.44 0.78 -9.45
C VAL A 37 -4.42 -0.38 -9.54
N ARG A 38 -5.38 -0.26 -10.45
CA ARG A 38 -6.37 -1.31 -10.63
C ARG A 38 -5.72 -2.47 -11.39
N ARG A 39 -5.86 -3.67 -10.82
CA ARG A 39 -5.28 -4.86 -11.45
C ARG A 39 -5.89 -5.04 -12.84
N GLY A 40 -5.03 -5.36 -13.79
CA GLY A 40 -5.47 -5.54 -15.16
C GLY A 40 -5.39 -4.28 -15.99
N SER A 41 -4.99 -3.15 -15.39
CA SER A 41 -4.91 -1.89 -16.13
C SER A 41 -3.80 -1.90 -17.16
N PHE A 42 -2.74 -2.64 -16.90
CA PHE A 42 -1.59 -2.64 -17.80
C PHE A 42 -1.57 -3.91 -18.60
N VAL A 43 -1.59 -3.77 -19.90
CA VAL A 43 -1.60 -4.92 -20.78
C VAL A 43 -0.35 -5.77 -20.59
N LEU A 44 0.78 -5.12 -20.38
CA LEU A 44 2.04 -5.84 -20.27
C LEU A 44 2.29 -6.39 -18.87
N ALA A 45 1.46 -6.01 -17.91
CA ALA A 45 1.59 -6.50 -16.55
C ALA A 45 0.21 -6.68 -15.96
N PRO A 46 -0.51 -7.70 -16.41
CA PRO A 46 -1.91 -7.84 -15.99
C PRO A 46 -2.09 -8.15 -14.51
N ASP A 47 -1.05 -8.65 -13.87
CA ASP A 47 -1.15 -8.96 -12.45
C ASP A 47 -0.78 -7.79 -11.55
N LEU A 48 -0.35 -6.70 -12.15
CA LEU A 48 0.04 -5.54 -11.37
C LEU A 48 -1.18 -4.81 -10.86
N GLY A 49 -1.15 -4.42 -9.59
CA GLY A 49 -2.22 -3.66 -9.01
C GLY A 49 -3.05 -4.46 -8.06
N SER A 50 -4.21 -3.91 -7.70
CA SER A 50 -5.07 -4.52 -6.71
C SER A 50 -6.50 -4.57 -7.21
N GLU A 51 -7.30 -5.34 -6.50
CA GLU A 51 -8.73 -5.41 -6.76
C GLU A 51 -9.51 -4.63 -5.73
N LEU A 52 -8.87 -3.68 -5.06
CA LEU A 52 -9.56 -2.92 -4.02
C LEU A 52 -10.75 -2.16 -4.55
N HIS A 53 -10.76 -1.83 -5.83
CA HIS A 53 -11.92 -1.16 -6.40
C HIS A 53 -13.18 -2.02 -6.30
N LEU A 54 -13.04 -3.31 -6.13
CA LEU A 54 -14.19 -4.19 -6.01
C LEU A 54 -14.84 -4.11 -4.63
N LEU A 55 -14.21 -3.43 -3.69
CA LEU A 55 -14.77 -3.32 -2.35
C LEU A 55 -16.11 -2.61 -2.34
N TRP A 56 -16.36 -1.78 -3.34
CA TRP A 56 -17.65 -1.11 -3.40
C TRP A 56 -18.79 -2.08 -3.61
N ARG A 57 -18.51 -3.30 -4.03
CA ARG A 57 -19.52 -4.32 -4.23
C ARG A 57 -19.77 -5.13 -2.97
N GLU A 58 -18.91 -5.01 -1.97
CA GLU A 58 -19.05 -5.74 -0.73
C GLU A 58 -19.76 -4.89 0.30
N LYS A 59 -20.36 -5.54 1.27
CA LYS A 59 -21.09 -4.82 2.30
C LYS A 59 -20.82 -5.42 3.67
N GLY A 60 -20.95 -4.57 4.68
CA GLY A 60 -20.83 -5.02 6.04
C GLY A 60 -19.49 -5.64 6.33
N GLU A 61 -19.53 -6.70 7.09
CA GLU A 61 -18.29 -7.36 7.49
C GLU A 61 -17.56 -8.00 6.33
N SER A 62 -18.27 -8.39 5.29
CA SER A 62 -17.56 -8.97 4.16
C SER A 62 -16.67 -7.95 3.49
N ARG A 63 -17.02 -6.66 3.58
CA ARG A 63 -16.14 -5.65 3.00
C ARG A 63 -14.79 -5.60 3.72
N ALA A 64 -14.81 -5.68 5.04
CA ALA A 64 -13.56 -5.65 5.79
C ALA A 64 -12.70 -6.88 5.49
N THR A 65 -13.33 -8.05 5.42
CA THR A 65 -12.60 -9.27 5.11
C THR A 65 -12.02 -9.21 3.71
N ALA A 66 -12.82 -8.72 2.75
CA ALA A 66 -12.34 -8.62 1.38
C ALA A 66 -11.21 -7.62 1.27
N ALA A 67 -11.27 -6.53 2.03
CA ALA A 67 -10.22 -5.53 1.97
C ALA A 67 -8.89 -6.11 2.38
N LYS A 68 -8.87 -6.90 3.44
CA LYS A 68 -7.64 -7.50 3.89
C LYS A 68 -7.13 -8.49 2.85
N GLN A 69 -8.03 -9.27 2.27
CA GLN A 69 -7.65 -10.24 1.27
C GLN A 69 -7.08 -9.57 0.02
N TYR A 70 -7.76 -8.55 -0.47
CA TYR A 70 -7.31 -7.87 -1.68
C TYR A 70 -5.97 -7.17 -1.46
N ALA A 71 -5.79 -6.59 -0.27
CA ALA A 71 -4.52 -5.95 0.03
C ALA A 71 -3.40 -6.97 0.07
N ALA A 72 -3.64 -8.10 0.72
CA ALA A 72 -2.63 -9.14 0.80
C ALA A 72 -2.27 -9.67 -0.59
N GLU A 73 -3.27 -9.84 -1.44
CA GLU A 73 -3.01 -10.32 -2.79
C GLU A 73 -2.18 -9.34 -3.59
N ALA A 74 -2.47 -8.06 -3.43
CA ALA A 74 -1.74 -7.05 -4.18
C ALA A 74 -0.28 -7.01 -3.79
N LEU A 75 0.02 -7.35 -2.55
CA LEU A 75 1.38 -7.22 -2.02
C LEU A 75 2.10 -8.56 -1.91
N VAL A 76 1.55 -9.59 -2.51
CA VAL A 76 2.05 -10.94 -2.32
C VAL A 76 3.50 -11.09 -2.74
N GLY A 77 3.96 -10.30 -3.69
CA GLY A 77 5.33 -10.44 -4.17
C GLY A 77 6.37 -9.69 -3.35
N GLU A 78 5.96 -8.99 -2.30
CA GLU A 78 6.91 -8.18 -1.55
C GLU A 78 7.49 -8.98 -0.41
N THR A 79 8.79 -9.14 -0.44
CA THR A 79 9.49 -9.93 0.56
C THR A 79 9.58 -9.16 1.86
N GLY A 80 9.31 -9.85 2.95
CA GLY A 80 9.43 -9.24 4.28
C GLY A 80 8.26 -8.38 4.67
N LEU A 81 7.19 -8.40 3.89
CA LEU A 81 6.02 -7.56 4.15
C LEU A 81 4.81 -8.43 4.37
N THR A 82 4.06 -8.12 5.41
CA THR A 82 2.84 -8.84 5.73
C THR A 82 1.75 -7.83 6.06
N VAL A 83 0.54 -8.08 5.59
CA VAL A 83 -0.60 -7.26 5.95
C VAL A 83 -1.15 -7.80 7.27
N SER A 84 -1.01 -6.99 8.33
CA SER A 84 -1.48 -7.40 9.64
C SER A 84 -2.95 -7.14 9.83
N ASP A 85 -3.41 -5.99 9.36
CA ASP A 85 -4.79 -5.61 9.59
C ASP A 85 -5.17 -4.53 8.61
N VAL A 86 -6.48 -4.42 8.38
CA VAL A 86 -7.01 -3.38 7.51
C VAL A 86 -8.29 -2.86 8.14
N THR A 87 -8.39 -1.54 8.25
CA THR A 87 -9.63 -0.92 8.69
C THR A 87 -10.14 -0.02 7.58
N LEU A 88 -11.44 0.21 7.59
CA LEU A 88 -12.11 0.93 6.54
C LEU A 88 -12.94 2.06 7.08
N GLU A 89 -12.97 3.13 6.34
CA GLU A 89 -13.85 4.23 6.66
C GLU A 89 -14.44 4.76 5.36
N GLN A 90 -15.76 4.85 5.30
CA GLN A 90 -16.42 5.35 4.11
C GLN A 90 -16.97 6.74 4.37
N ARG A 91 -16.71 7.64 3.45
CA ARG A 91 -17.27 8.98 3.50
C ARG A 91 -17.78 9.30 2.12
N GLY A 92 -19.10 9.27 1.96
CA GLY A 92 -19.70 9.52 0.67
C GLY A 92 -19.22 8.49 -0.32
N ASP A 93 -18.60 8.94 -1.38
CA ASP A 93 -18.09 8.03 -2.41
C ASP A 93 -16.60 7.79 -2.29
N LEU A 94 -16.04 8.02 -1.11
CA LEU A 94 -14.64 7.73 -0.85
C LEU A 94 -14.54 6.65 0.20
N LEU A 95 -13.65 5.72 -0.05
CA LEU A 95 -13.40 4.63 0.88
C LEU A 95 -11.94 4.67 1.25
N THR A 96 -11.65 4.90 2.51
CA THR A 96 -10.28 4.97 2.98
C THR A 96 -9.92 3.70 3.71
N LEU A 97 -8.82 3.10 3.28
CA LEU A 97 -8.29 1.92 3.93
C LEU A 97 -7.07 2.32 4.72
N ARG A 98 -7.03 1.87 5.97
CA ARG A 98 -5.83 2.01 6.78
C ARG A 98 -5.27 0.63 6.99
N LEU A 99 -4.05 0.44 6.53
CA LEU A 99 -3.41 -0.86 6.59
C LEU A 99 -2.32 -0.82 7.64
N ALA A 100 -2.29 -1.84 8.46
CA ALA A 100 -1.17 -2.07 9.35
C ALA A 100 -0.31 -3.13 8.69
N LEU A 101 0.90 -2.76 8.35
CA LEU A 101 1.81 -3.66 7.66
C LEU A 101 2.96 -3.98 8.59
N LEU A 102 3.38 -5.21 8.55
CA LEU A 102 4.56 -5.63 9.29
C LEU A 102 5.69 -5.75 8.30
N TYR A 103 6.71 -4.95 8.49
CA TYR A 103 7.85 -4.92 7.59
C TYR A 103 9.12 -5.00 8.39
N GLU A 104 9.84 -6.10 8.20
CA GLU A 104 11.10 -6.32 8.89
C GLU A 104 10.98 -6.15 10.40
N GLY A 105 9.91 -6.68 10.95
CA GLY A 105 9.72 -6.68 12.39
C GLY A 105 9.08 -5.44 12.95
N GLU A 106 8.77 -4.46 12.12
CA GLU A 106 8.16 -3.22 12.60
C GLU A 106 6.83 -2.99 11.93
N THR A 107 5.89 -2.48 12.70
CA THR A 107 4.57 -2.16 12.18
C THR A 107 4.59 -0.80 11.53
N ARG A 108 4.07 -0.73 10.32
CA ARG A 108 3.97 0.50 9.56
C ARG A 108 2.52 0.70 9.17
N GLU A 109 2.07 1.94 9.22
CA GLU A 109 0.72 2.25 8.81
C GLU A 109 0.70 2.96 7.47
N VAL A 110 -0.22 2.54 6.62
CA VAL A 110 -0.37 3.11 5.29
C VAL A 110 -1.85 3.34 5.06
N SER A 111 -2.19 4.44 4.40
CA SER A 111 -3.57 4.75 4.06
C SER A 111 -3.72 4.89 2.56
N VAL A 112 -4.80 4.36 2.03
CA VAL A 112 -5.14 4.54 0.63
C VAL A 112 -6.61 4.90 0.55
N THR A 113 -6.95 5.77 -0.39
CA THR A 113 -8.32 6.17 -0.60
C THR A 113 -8.76 5.74 -1.98
N ILE A 114 -9.92 5.14 -2.05
CA ILE A 114 -10.48 4.63 -3.29
C ILE A 114 -11.78 5.34 -3.56
N GLY A 115 -11.89 5.93 -4.74
CA GLY A 115 -13.11 6.60 -5.12
C GLY A 115 -14.14 5.60 -5.62
N GLY A 116 -15.39 5.90 -5.37
CA GLY A 116 -16.47 5.11 -5.91
C GLY A 116 -16.70 5.48 -7.36
N GLU A 117 -17.39 4.62 -8.06
CA GLU A 117 -17.72 4.87 -9.46
C GLU A 117 -18.75 5.93 -9.61
#